data_ee989206a040434280b9691c330d4de9
#
_entry.id   ee989206a040434280b9691c330d4de9
#
_cell.length_a   1.000
_cell.length_b   1.000
_cell.length_c   1.000
_cell.angle_alpha   90.00
_cell.angle_beta   90.00
_cell.angle_gamma   90.00
#
_symmetry.space_group_name_H-M   'P 1'
#
loop_
_entity.id
_entity.type
_entity.pdbx_description
1 polymer ?
#
loop_
_entity_poly.entity_id
_entity_poly.type
_entity_poly.pdbx_seq_one_letter_code
_entity_poly.pdbx_strand_id
1 'polypeptide(L)'
;YTTPNMGGLTVNLQYQFGELSSTPTSSSGKKNVGVNALYFSGPLALTGFYERAEVSNPVVNALASTKDDWMLGGSYDAGVVKGFVTYGEAEVKTTRVTGKTTTLGASVPMGGGKFLAAWANTKVTGGAKRDTVSLGYDYSFSKRTDVYAIVMHDKITTFSSGTSYGAGIRHRF
;
A
#
# COMPACT_ATOMS: atom_id res chain seq x y z
N TYR A 1 -9.78 -14.92 9.36
CA TYR A 1 -11.22 -14.75 9.63
C TYR A 1 -11.70 -13.41 9.10
N THR A 2 -12.84 -13.42 8.44
CA THR A 2 -13.52 -12.21 7.94
C THR A 2 -14.89 -12.13 8.60
N THR A 3 -15.22 -10.98 9.19
CA THR A 3 -16.56 -10.75 9.76
C THR A 3 -17.61 -10.66 8.66
N PRO A 4 -18.87 -10.99 8.95
CA PRO A 4 -20.00 -10.54 8.13
C PRO A 4 -19.98 -9.01 7.96
N ASN A 5 -20.63 -8.52 6.90
CA ASN A 5 -20.82 -7.08 6.73
C ASN A 5 -21.74 -6.52 7.82
N MET A 6 -21.26 -5.55 8.56
CA MET A 6 -21.97 -4.91 9.67
C MET A 6 -22.28 -3.45 9.29
N GLY A 7 -23.32 -3.25 8.48
CA GLY A 7 -23.70 -1.91 8.04
C GLY A 7 -22.63 -1.17 7.23
N GLY A 8 -21.94 -1.88 6.35
CA GLY A 8 -20.84 -1.37 5.54
C GLY A 8 -19.44 -1.65 6.12
N LEU A 9 -19.33 -2.05 7.38
CA LEU A 9 -18.07 -2.41 8.02
C LEU A 9 -17.77 -3.90 7.85
N THR A 10 -16.55 -4.20 7.44
CA THR A 10 -15.97 -5.56 7.40
C THR A 10 -14.61 -5.53 8.06
N VAL A 11 -14.32 -6.48 8.94
CA VAL A 11 -13.03 -6.63 9.61
C VAL A 11 -12.41 -7.98 9.23
N ASN A 12 -11.14 -7.97 8.86
CA ASN A 12 -10.37 -9.17 8.58
C ASN A 12 -9.28 -9.34 9.63
N LEU A 13 -9.16 -10.55 10.15
CA LEU A 13 -8.11 -10.97 11.07
C LEU A 13 -7.25 -12.03 10.38
N GLN A 14 -5.95 -11.84 10.42
CA GLN A 14 -4.99 -12.77 9.85
C GLN A 14 -3.97 -13.19 10.90
N TYR A 15 -3.71 -14.48 10.94
CA TYR A 15 -2.59 -15.04 11.68
C TYR A 15 -1.84 -16.04 10.80
N GLN A 16 -0.55 -15.83 10.64
CA GLN A 16 0.35 -16.76 9.95
C GLN A 16 1.23 -17.43 11.00
N PHE A 17 1.16 -18.76 11.06
CA PHE A 17 2.03 -19.55 11.91
C PHE A 17 3.45 -19.55 11.31
N GLY A 18 4.44 -19.52 12.20
CA GLY A 18 5.81 -19.70 11.77
C GLY A 18 6.06 -21.15 11.41
N GLU A 19 6.51 -21.41 10.18
CA GLU A 19 6.98 -22.72 9.78
C GLU A 19 8.46 -22.86 10.07
N LEU A 20 8.85 -24.01 10.67
CA LEU A 20 10.25 -24.35 10.86
C LEU A 20 10.81 -24.85 9.52
N SER A 21 11.80 -24.16 9.01
CA SER A 21 12.66 -24.72 7.97
C SER A 21 13.45 -25.89 8.60
N SER A 22 13.55 -27.01 7.91
CA SER A 22 14.26 -28.21 8.35
C SER A 22 15.80 -28.04 8.50
N THR A 23 16.29 -26.81 8.47
CA THR A 23 17.70 -26.50 8.66
C THR A 23 17.99 -26.30 10.15
N PRO A 24 18.96 -27.00 10.73
CA PRO A 24 19.18 -27.09 12.19
C PRO A 24 19.56 -25.80 12.92
N THR A 25 19.73 -24.67 12.19
CA THR A 25 20.22 -23.41 12.75
C THR A 25 19.13 -22.32 12.88
N SER A 26 17.89 -22.61 12.51
CA SER A 26 16.78 -21.65 12.62
C SER A 26 15.71 -22.17 13.57
N SER A 27 15.67 -21.63 14.77
CA SER A 27 14.81 -22.11 15.86
C SER A 27 13.38 -21.52 15.88
N SER A 28 13.00 -20.67 14.92
CA SER A 28 11.63 -20.14 14.88
C SER A 28 11.22 -19.76 13.46
N GLY A 29 10.05 -20.25 13.06
CA GLY A 29 9.36 -19.76 11.86
C GLY A 29 8.90 -18.32 12.06
N LYS A 30 8.68 -17.62 10.97
CA LYS A 30 8.22 -16.21 10.97
C LYS A 30 6.73 -16.16 11.22
N LYS A 31 6.33 -15.49 12.28
CA LYS A 31 4.93 -15.25 12.63
C LYS A 31 4.50 -13.91 12.05
N ASN A 32 3.24 -13.86 11.62
CA ASN A 32 2.62 -12.62 11.20
C ASN A 32 1.20 -12.54 11.79
N VAL A 33 0.86 -11.40 12.34
CA VAL A 33 -0.50 -11.11 12.81
C VAL A 33 -0.94 -9.79 12.20
N GLY A 34 -2.13 -9.79 11.62
CA GLY A 34 -2.70 -8.62 10.97
C GLY A 34 -4.18 -8.47 11.25
N VAL A 35 -4.61 -7.23 11.25
CA VAL A 35 -6.01 -6.83 11.27
C VAL A 35 -6.21 -5.73 10.26
N ASN A 36 -7.28 -5.81 9.47
CA ASN A 36 -7.74 -4.68 8.68
C ASN A 36 -9.25 -4.48 8.82
N ALA A 37 -9.66 -3.25 8.65
CA ALA A 37 -11.06 -2.84 8.64
C ALA A 37 -11.35 -2.06 7.36
N LEU A 38 -12.48 -2.37 6.73
CA LEU A 38 -13.00 -1.73 5.53
C LEU A 38 -14.41 -1.23 5.85
N TYR A 39 -14.67 0.03 5.55
CA TYR A 39 -16.00 0.63 5.71
C TYR A 39 -16.42 1.30 4.41
N PHE A 40 -17.63 0.95 3.94
CA PHE A 40 -18.22 1.53 2.74
C PHE A 40 -19.61 2.08 3.06
N SER A 41 -19.85 3.36 2.76
CA SER A 41 -21.13 4.02 2.94
C SER A 41 -21.35 5.05 1.85
N GLY A 42 -22.18 4.70 0.85
CA GLY A 42 -22.39 5.58 -0.30
C GLY A 42 -21.09 5.99 -0.99
N PRO A 43 -20.80 7.29 -1.11
CA PRO A 43 -19.59 7.78 -1.75
C PRO A 43 -18.32 7.65 -0.89
N LEU A 44 -18.46 7.36 0.40
CA LEU A 44 -17.35 7.27 1.36
C LEU A 44 -16.83 5.83 1.46
N ALA A 45 -15.52 5.69 1.36
CA ALA A 45 -14.82 4.45 1.72
C ALA A 45 -13.68 4.77 2.69
N LEU A 46 -13.60 4.03 3.79
CA LEU A 46 -12.51 4.12 4.77
C LEU A 46 -11.82 2.78 4.90
N THR A 47 -10.54 2.79 5.14
CA THR A 47 -9.75 1.59 5.39
C THR A 47 -8.71 1.86 6.46
N GLY A 48 -8.38 0.83 7.21
CA GLY A 48 -7.26 0.85 8.13
C GLY A 48 -6.71 -0.56 8.30
N PHE A 49 -5.41 -0.67 8.51
CA PHE A 49 -4.79 -1.93 8.89
C PHE A 49 -3.68 -1.73 9.92
N TYR A 50 -3.43 -2.77 10.65
CA TYR A 50 -2.24 -2.97 11.47
C TYR A 50 -1.71 -4.37 11.24
N GLU A 51 -0.41 -4.48 11.05
CA GLU A 51 0.29 -5.74 10.88
C GLU A 51 1.57 -5.75 11.71
N ARG A 52 1.83 -6.87 12.36
CA ARG A 52 3.11 -7.19 12.98
C ARG A 52 3.68 -8.44 12.35
N ALA A 53 4.81 -8.28 11.69
CA ALA A 53 5.50 -9.36 10.99
C ALA A 53 6.89 -9.60 11.59
N GLU A 54 7.24 -10.85 11.82
CA GLU A 54 8.63 -11.24 12.09
C GLU A 54 9.38 -11.28 10.77
N VAL A 55 10.40 -10.44 10.61
CA VAL A 55 11.25 -10.38 9.42
C VAL A 55 12.65 -10.85 9.79
N SER A 56 13.23 -11.74 9.00
CA SER A 56 14.64 -12.13 9.15
C SER A 56 15.43 -11.63 7.96
N ASN A 57 16.65 -11.16 8.21
CA ASN A 57 17.60 -10.93 7.15
C ASN A 57 18.35 -12.25 6.88
N PRO A 58 18.22 -12.86 5.69
CA PRO A 58 18.89 -14.12 5.38
C PRO A 58 20.42 -14.00 5.32
N VAL A 59 20.94 -12.79 5.19
CA VAL A 59 22.39 -12.54 5.09
C VAL A 59 23.04 -12.35 6.47
N VAL A 60 22.27 -11.90 7.47
CA VAL A 60 22.77 -11.68 8.84
C VAL A 60 21.88 -12.46 9.79
N ASN A 61 22.25 -13.68 10.04
CA ASN A 61 21.50 -14.68 10.83
C ASN A 61 21.23 -14.30 12.30
N ALA A 62 21.67 -13.12 12.75
CA ALA A 62 21.62 -12.70 14.15
C ALA A 62 20.49 -11.70 14.47
N LEU A 63 19.73 -11.20 13.49
CA LEU A 63 18.73 -10.18 13.72
C LEU A 63 17.34 -10.63 13.27
N ALA A 64 16.72 -11.50 14.05
CA ALA A 64 15.27 -11.60 14.03
C ALA A 64 14.73 -10.22 14.41
N SER A 65 14.05 -9.57 13.48
CA SER A 65 13.46 -8.27 13.67
C SER A 65 11.95 -8.37 13.56
N THR A 66 11.25 -7.58 14.33
CA THR A 66 9.81 -7.39 14.19
C THR A 66 9.57 -6.07 13.46
N LYS A 67 8.72 -6.10 12.46
CA LYS A 67 8.23 -4.94 11.74
C LYS A 67 6.78 -4.71 12.12
N ASP A 68 6.46 -3.50 12.55
CA ASP A 68 5.11 -3.04 12.76
C ASP A 68 4.73 -2.09 11.62
N ASP A 69 3.60 -2.35 10.97
CA ASP A 69 3.03 -1.53 9.92
C ASP A 69 1.61 -1.15 10.26
N TRP A 70 1.24 0.09 10.05
CA TRP A 70 -0.15 0.51 10.10
C TRP A 70 -0.45 1.60 9.08
N MET A 71 -1.66 1.64 8.61
CA MET A 71 -2.14 2.66 7.69
C MET A 71 -3.62 2.96 7.94
N LEU A 72 -3.98 4.22 7.81
CA LEU A 72 -5.34 4.68 7.68
C LEU A 72 -5.52 5.32 6.30
N GLY A 73 -6.66 5.09 5.69
CA GLY A 73 -6.96 5.64 4.38
C GLY A 73 -8.44 5.93 4.21
N GLY A 74 -8.72 6.82 3.29
CA GLY A 74 -10.08 7.16 2.92
C GLY A 74 -10.18 7.62 1.48
N SER A 75 -11.37 7.47 0.91
CA SER A 75 -11.73 8.05 -0.37
C SER A 75 -13.16 8.57 -0.34
N TYR A 76 -13.40 9.62 -1.10
CA TYR A 76 -14.72 10.18 -1.30
C TYR A 76 -14.97 10.39 -2.79
N ASP A 77 -16.09 9.87 -3.27
CA ASP A 77 -16.50 9.96 -4.66
C ASP A 77 -17.59 11.04 -4.79
N ALA A 78 -17.19 12.19 -5.33
CA ALA A 78 -18.11 13.29 -5.59
C ALA A 78 -18.81 13.20 -6.97
N GLY A 79 -18.66 12.09 -7.69
CA GLY A 79 -19.21 11.86 -9.03
C GLY A 79 -18.33 12.44 -10.14
N VAL A 80 -17.93 13.69 -10.03
CA VAL A 80 -17.07 14.39 -10.99
C VAL A 80 -15.58 14.17 -10.69
N VAL A 81 -15.24 13.89 -9.44
CA VAL A 81 -13.88 13.58 -8.97
C VAL A 81 -13.97 12.66 -7.78
N LYS A 82 -13.09 11.67 -7.72
CA LYS A 82 -12.88 10.83 -6.54
C LYS A 82 -11.52 11.17 -5.93
N GLY A 83 -11.53 11.62 -4.68
CA GLY A 83 -10.32 11.92 -3.91
C GLY A 83 -9.91 10.74 -3.04
N PHE A 84 -8.61 10.61 -2.79
CA PHE A 84 -8.01 9.58 -1.95
C PHE A 84 -6.98 10.20 -1.02
N VAL A 85 -6.93 9.72 0.21
CA VAL A 85 -5.88 10.06 1.17
C VAL A 85 -5.49 8.81 1.94
N THR A 86 -4.19 8.63 2.16
CA THR A 86 -3.67 7.62 3.09
C THR A 86 -2.55 8.19 3.93
N TYR A 87 -2.45 7.72 5.16
CA TYR A 87 -1.31 7.95 6.04
C TYR A 87 -0.98 6.67 6.76
N GLY A 88 0.31 6.35 6.82
CA GLY A 88 0.78 5.14 7.51
C GLY A 88 2.22 5.25 7.95
N GLU A 89 2.57 4.33 8.83
CA GLU A 89 3.90 4.23 9.42
C GLU A 89 4.34 2.77 9.47
N ALA A 90 5.58 2.55 9.08
CA ALA A 90 6.27 1.27 9.14
C ALA A 90 7.50 1.39 10.03
N GLU A 91 7.63 0.57 11.06
CA GLU A 91 8.75 0.59 12.00
C GLU A 91 9.43 -0.79 12.07
N VAL A 92 10.75 -0.81 11.86
CA VAL A 92 11.58 -1.98 12.15
C VAL A 92 12.10 -1.87 13.59
N LYS A 93 11.59 -2.70 14.49
CA LYS A 93 11.83 -2.58 15.94
C LYS A 93 13.30 -2.69 16.36
N THR A 94 14.06 -3.57 15.72
CA THR A 94 15.46 -3.80 16.08
C THR A 94 16.35 -2.58 15.75
N THR A 95 16.10 -1.94 14.62
CA THR A 95 16.89 -0.78 14.16
C THR A 95 16.25 0.55 14.51
N ARG A 96 15.01 0.54 14.98
CA ARG A 96 14.15 1.72 15.21
C ARG A 96 14.04 2.65 13.99
N VAL A 97 14.22 2.08 12.81
CA VAL A 97 14.00 2.80 11.57
C VAL A 97 12.51 2.85 11.31
N THR A 98 11.99 4.06 11.21
CA THR A 98 10.58 4.33 10.95
C THR A 98 10.43 5.05 9.63
N GLY A 99 9.54 4.58 8.78
CA GLY A 99 9.10 5.23 7.55
C GLY A 99 7.66 5.72 7.70
N LYS A 100 7.43 7.03 7.49
CA LYS A 100 6.09 7.65 7.52
C LYS A 100 5.72 8.06 6.10
N THR A 101 4.58 7.57 5.61
CA THR A 101 4.12 7.84 4.24
C THR A 101 2.76 8.51 4.27
N THR A 102 2.68 9.64 3.56
CA THR A 102 1.41 10.31 3.25
C THR A 102 1.18 10.20 1.76
N THR A 103 -0.03 9.81 1.34
CA THR A 103 -0.42 9.78 -0.07
C THR A 103 -1.69 10.60 -0.27
N LEU A 104 -1.71 11.39 -1.33
CA LEU A 104 -2.88 12.08 -1.84
C LEU A 104 -3.10 11.64 -3.29
N GLY A 105 -4.34 11.41 -3.67
CA GLY A 105 -4.67 11.00 -5.03
C GLY A 105 -6.01 11.51 -5.48
N ALA A 106 -6.19 11.57 -6.78
CA ALA A 106 -7.46 11.90 -7.39
C ALA A 106 -7.68 11.08 -8.66
N SER A 107 -8.95 10.84 -8.96
CA SER A 107 -9.41 10.20 -10.19
C SER A 107 -10.54 11.02 -10.78
N VAL A 108 -10.42 11.40 -12.06
CA VAL A 108 -11.41 12.22 -12.79
C VAL A 108 -11.87 11.46 -14.01
N PRO A 109 -13.15 11.08 -14.12
CA PRO A 109 -13.71 10.47 -15.32
C PRO A 109 -13.64 11.46 -16.51
N MET A 110 -13.06 11.05 -17.62
CA MET A 110 -12.97 11.88 -18.84
C MET A 110 -12.70 11.02 -20.08
N GLY A 111 -13.36 11.34 -21.20
CA GLY A 111 -13.04 10.80 -22.52
C GLY A 111 -13.21 9.28 -22.67
N GLY A 112 -14.19 8.66 -22.01
CA GLY A 112 -14.42 7.21 -22.02
C GLY A 112 -13.49 6.41 -21.12
N GLY A 113 -12.68 7.12 -20.31
CA GLY A 113 -11.79 6.57 -19.32
C GLY A 113 -11.72 7.44 -18.08
N LYS A 114 -10.57 7.43 -17.40
CA LYS A 114 -10.32 8.30 -16.23
C LYS A 114 -8.85 8.71 -16.18
N PHE A 115 -8.62 9.97 -15.84
CA PHE A 115 -7.33 10.46 -15.40
C PHE A 115 -7.10 10.11 -13.93
N LEU A 116 -5.86 9.79 -13.62
CA LEU A 116 -5.40 9.42 -12.29
C LEU A 116 -4.19 10.29 -11.97
N ALA A 117 -4.19 10.89 -10.79
CA ALA A 117 -3.04 11.61 -10.27
C ALA A 117 -2.80 11.18 -8.82
N ALA A 118 -1.54 11.00 -8.45
CA ALA A 118 -1.17 10.70 -7.07
C ALA A 118 0.16 11.36 -6.71
N TRP A 119 0.26 11.81 -5.47
CA TRP A 119 1.49 12.24 -4.84
C TRP A 119 1.68 11.48 -3.55
N ALA A 120 2.89 10.98 -3.33
CA ALA A 120 3.27 10.31 -2.10
C ALA A 120 4.57 10.90 -1.55
N ASN A 121 4.60 11.14 -0.25
CA ASN A 121 5.78 11.58 0.48
C ASN A 121 6.09 10.58 1.58
N THR A 122 7.29 10.01 1.55
CA THR A 122 7.80 9.13 2.60
C THR A 122 8.97 9.80 3.30
N LYS A 123 8.94 9.85 4.63
CA LYS A 123 10.01 10.32 5.49
C LYS A 123 10.53 9.17 6.32
N VAL A 124 11.85 8.96 6.30
CA VAL A 124 12.50 7.89 7.04
C VAL A 124 13.34 8.47 8.17
N THR A 125 13.39 7.79 9.31
CA THR A 125 14.31 8.13 10.41
C THR A 125 15.74 8.23 9.87
N GLY A 126 16.44 9.30 10.25
CA GLY A 126 17.76 9.61 9.68
C GLY A 126 17.73 10.64 8.55
N GLY A 127 16.54 11.14 8.17
CA GLY A 127 16.38 12.32 7.31
C GLY A 127 16.16 12.03 5.83
N ALA A 128 16.24 10.78 5.38
CA ALA A 128 15.93 10.44 3.99
C ALA A 128 14.44 10.70 3.68
N LYS A 129 14.18 11.33 2.55
CA LYS A 129 12.82 11.62 2.05
C LYS A 129 12.68 11.08 0.64
N ARG A 130 11.52 10.57 0.33
CA ARG A 130 11.13 10.16 -1.02
C ARG A 130 9.84 10.87 -1.39
N ASP A 131 9.87 11.59 -2.51
CA ASP A 131 8.70 12.23 -3.11
C ASP A 131 8.43 11.55 -4.45
N THR A 132 7.21 11.07 -4.61
CA THR A 132 6.77 10.38 -5.82
C THR A 132 5.52 11.05 -6.35
N VAL A 133 5.53 11.43 -7.63
CA VAL A 133 4.35 11.94 -8.35
C VAL A 133 4.03 10.96 -9.48
N SER A 134 2.78 10.59 -9.60
CA SER A 134 2.30 9.69 -10.65
C SER A 134 1.11 10.30 -11.37
N LEU A 135 1.11 10.20 -12.70
CA LEU A 135 -0.01 10.57 -13.56
C LEU A 135 -0.32 9.39 -14.47
N GLY A 136 -1.59 9.12 -14.67
CA GLY A 136 -2.02 8.01 -15.51
C GLY A 136 -3.35 8.29 -16.19
N TYR A 137 -3.59 7.54 -17.25
CA TYR A 137 -4.87 7.48 -17.92
C TYR A 137 -5.27 6.03 -18.15
N ASP A 138 -6.49 5.68 -17.75
CA ASP A 138 -7.07 4.35 -17.89
C ASP A 138 -8.29 4.47 -18.80
N TYR A 139 -8.21 3.90 -20.00
CA TYR A 139 -9.25 3.95 -21.01
C TYR A 139 -10.03 2.64 -21.07
N SER A 140 -11.35 2.71 -20.93
CA SER A 140 -12.23 1.55 -20.98
C SER A 140 -12.53 1.18 -22.44
N PHE A 141 -11.88 0.14 -22.94
CA PHE A 141 -12.10 -0.39 -24.29
C PHE A 141 -13.44 -1.15 -24.38
N SER A 142 -13.79 -1.84 -23.28
CA SER A 142 -15.06 -2.55 -23.10
C SER A 142 -15.37 -2.69 -21.62
N LYS A 143 -16.52 -3.29 -21.27
CA LYS A 143 -16.87 -3.62 -19.86
C LYS A 143 -15.84 -4.54 -19.18
N ARG A 144 -15.04 -5.27 -19.94
CA ARG A 144 -14.07 -6.25 -19.45
C ARG A 144 -12.63 -5.92 -19.80
N THR A 145 -12.39 -4.93 -20.67
CA THR A 145 -11.05 -4.63 -21.16
C THR A 145 -10.76 -3.15 -21.03
N ASP A 146 -9.69 -2.83 -20.39
CA ASP A 146 -9.16 -1.48 -20.30
C ASP A 146 -7.67 -1.46 -20.68
N VAL A 147 -7.22 -0.34 -21.22
CA VAL A 147 -5.81 -0.04 -21.51
C VAL A 147 -5.39 1.15 -20.68
N TYR A 148 -4.16 1.13 -20.19
CA TYR A 148 -3.67 2.21 -19.35
C TYR A 148 -2.26 2.62 -19.71
N ALA A 149 -1.95 3.88 -19.45
CA ALA A 149 -0.59 4.41 -19.46
C ALA A 149 -0.36 5.20 -18.18
N ILE A 150 0.87 5.15 -17.66
CA ILE A 150 1.27 5.85 -16.44
C ILE A 150 2.68 6.40 -16.59
N VAL A 151 2.92 7.57 -16.05
CA VAL A 151 4.24 8.14 -15.80
C VAL A 151 4.40 8.38 -14.31
N MET A 152 5.56 8.04 -13.78
CA MET A 152 5.92 8.25 -12.39
C MET A 152 7.27 8.95 -12.32
N HIS A 153 7.32 10.05 -11.58
CA HIS A 153 8.57 10.74 -11.24
C HIS A 153 8.87 10.56 -9.75
N ASP A 154 10.08 10.09 -9.47
CA ASP A 154 10.53 9.75 -8.13
C ASP A 154 11.79 10.51 -7.76
N LYS A 155 11.82 11.12 -6.57
CA LYS A 155 12.95 11.87 -6.03
C LYS A 155 13.26 11.39 -4.62
N ILE A 156 14.49 10.93 -4.41
CA ILE A 156 15.01 10.52 -3.10
C ILE A 156 16.12 11.51 -2.70
N THR A 157 16.14 11.92 -1.44
CA THR A 157 17.01 13.02 -0.94
C THR A 157 18.50 12.87 -1.27
N THR A 158 19.02 11.64 -1.31
CA THR A 158 20.45 11.35 -1.54
C THR A 158 20.74 10.73 -2.89
N PHE A 159 19.72 10.59 -3.76
CA PHE A 159 19.86 9.96 -5.07
C PHE A 159 19.35 10.89 -6.18
N SER A 160 19.75 10.59 -7.41
CA SER A 160 19.21 11.26 -8.59
C SER A 160 17.71 10.95 -8.72
N SER A 161 16.93 11.93 -9.18
CA SER A 161 15.54 11.70 -9.53
C SER A 161 15.44 10.79 -10.76
N GLY A 162 14.39 9.98 -10.80
CA GLY A 162 14.10 9.08 -11.91
C GLY A 162 12.68 9.24 -12.43
N THR A 163 12.50 9.01 -13.71
CA THR A 163 11.17 8.96 -14.32
C THR A 163 10.96 7.58 -14.94
N SER A 164 9.83 6.97 -14.61
CA SER A 164 9.42 5.65 -15.10
C SER A 164 8.13 5.77 -15.90
N TYR A 165 7.99 4.94 -16.93
CA TYR A 165 6.82 4.86 -17.79
C TYR A 165 6.29 3.44 -17.77
N GLY A 166 4.98 3.29 -17.79
CA GLY A 166 4.31 2.02 -17.86
C GLY A 166 3.08 2.11 -18.76
N ALA A 167 2.80 1.05 -19.49
CA ALA A 167 1.57 0.89 -20.23
C ALA A 167 1.15 -0.58 -20.20
N GLY A 168 -0.16 -0.84 -20.27
CA GLY A 168 -0.65 -2.21 -20.26
C GLY A 168 -2.11 -2.31 -20.65
N ILE A 169 -2.53 -3.56 -20.82
CA ILE A 169 -3.92 -3.95 -21.05
C ILE A 169 -4.36 -4.86 -19.91
N ARG A 170 -5.57 -4.66 -19.43
CA ARG A 170 -6.20 -5.50 -18.42
C ARG A 170 -7.50 -6.07 -18.97
N HIS A 171 -7.62 -7.39 -18.91
CA HIS A 171 -8.83 -8.11 -19.29
C HIS A 171 -9.36 -8.91 -18.11
N ARG A 172 -10.69 -8.88 -17.89
CA ARG A 172 -11.39 -9.63 -16.85
C ARG A 172 -12.25 -10.71 -17.51
N PHE A 173 -12.04 -11.95 -17.12
CA PHE A 173 -12.77 -13.13 -17.57
C PHE A 173 -14.13 -13.29 -16.86
#